data_cfa350aa4f7165ff4c05badbc30d29d1
#
_entry.id   cfa350aa4f7165ff4c05badbc30d29d1
#
_cell.length_a   1.000
_cell.length_b   1.000
_cell.length_c   1.000
_cell.angle_alpha   90.00
_cell.angle_beta   90.00
_cell.angle_gamma   90.00
#
_symmetry.space_group_name_H-M   'P 1'
#
loop_
_entity.id
_entity.type
_entity.pdbx_description
1 polymer ?
#
loop_
_entity_poly.entity_id
_entity_poly.type
_entity_poly.pdbx_seq_one_letter_code
_entity_poly.pdbx_strand_id
1 'polypeptide(L)'
;MTEQALRKMIAAGESTRQEFKSWVKCKDYRQRKDLAVKSAVALANTKGGVLLFGVEDDGTITGCPKSDPQALMEAIYDMTRPSLFTEIEPVETSDGVVLVVSVEKSNSHVATTGGIYYRRLGNVTKPYYPANDVYSPADNPDFSAKIVEGATESDIDLLEVYRLKEKLRIRDAGSALPD
;
A
#
# COMPACT_ATOMS: atom_id res chain seq x y z
N MET A 1 -16.68 -2.27 13.29
CA MET A 1 -15.87 -2.88 14.38
C MET A 1 -16.50 -2.58 15.75
N THR A 2 -16.32 -3.43 16.77
CA THR A 2 -16.80 -3.13 18.14
C THR A 2 -15.73 -2.41 18.96
N GLU A 3 -16.13 -1.62 19.99
CA GLU A 3 -15.18 -0.99 20.90
C GLU A 3 -14.25 -2.02 21.57
N GLN A 4 -14.78 -3.18 21.97
CA GLN A 4 -13.96 -4.23 22.59
C GLN A 4 -12.87 -4.75 21.64
N ALA A 5 -13.17 -4.91 20.34
CA ALA A 5 -12.20 -5.32 19.34
C ALA A 5 -11.12 -4.24 19.14
N LEU A 6 -11.54 -2.97 19.08
CA LEU A 6 -10.64 -1.84 18.98
C LEU A 6 -9.66 -1.78 20.19
N ARG A 7 -10.19 -1.92 21.43
CA ARG A 7 -9.36 -1.92 22.64
C ARG A 7 -8.35 -3.07 22.67
N LYS A 8 -8.71 -4.24 22.14
CA LYS A 8 -7.75 -5.36 21.97
C LYS A 8 -6.63 -5.02 20.98
N MET A 9 -6.98 -4.35 19.88
CA MET A 9 -5.99 -3.88 18.91
C MET A 9 -5.04 -2.85 19.54
N ILE A 10 -5.58 -1.87 20.27
CA ILE A 10 -4.77 -0.87 20.96
C ILE A 10 -3.84 -1.53 21.98
N ALA A 11 -4.31 -2.50 22.75
CA ALA A 11 -3.50 -3.23 23.73
C ALA A 11 -2.36 -4.04 23.09
N ALA A 12 -2.48 -4.44 21.82
CA ALA A 12 -1.41 -5.11 21.08
C ALA A 12 -0.27 -4.16 20.68
N GLY A 13 -0.49 -2.84 20.74
CA GLY A 13 0.49 -1.81 20.44
C GLY A 13 0.77 -1.60 18.94
N GLU A 14 1.68 -0.67 18.65
CA GLU A 14 2.14 -0.40 17.29
C GLU A 14 3.02 -1.53 16.73
N SER A 15 2.95 -1.72 15.40
CA SER A 15 3.70 -2.75 14.70
C SER A 15 3.95 -2.35 13.24
N THR A 16 4.48 -3.28 12.43
CA THR A 16 4.58 -3.09 10.98
C THR A 16 3.22 -2.98 10.28
N ARG A 17 2.13 -3.46 10.92
CA ARG A 17 0.77 -3.46 10.39
C ARG A 17 -0.21 -2.59 11.18
N GLN A 18 0.24 -1.95 12.24
CA GLN A 18 -0.61 -1.12 13.08
C GLN A 18 0.13 0.15 13.49
N GLU A 19 -0.50 1.29 13.26
CA GLU A 19 0.04 2.60 13.57
C GLU A 19 -0.99 3.42 14.35
N PHE A 20 -0.54 4.14 15.39
CA PHE A 20 -1.36 5.08 16.15
C PHE A 20 -1.03 6.50 15.77
N LYS A 21 -2.04 7.35 15.66
CA LYS A 21 -1.82 8.79 15.43
C LYS A 21 -2.83 9.62 16.21
N SER A 22 -2.29 10.62 16.88
CA SER A 22 -3.10 11.62 17.57
C SER A 22 -3.83 12.50 16.56
N TRP A 23 -5.13 12.65 16.76
CA TRP A 23 -5.93 13.64 16.00
C TRP A 23 -5.84 15.02 16.63
N VAL A 24 -5.89 15.09 17.96
CA VAL A 24 -5.99 16.34 18.72
C VAL A 24 -4.67 17.13 18.75
N LYS A 25 -3.53 16.45 18.62
CA LYS A 25 -2.21 17.10 18.55
C LYS A 25 -1.94 17.76 17.19
N CYS A 26 -2.71 17.43 16.16
CA CYS A 26 -2.60 18.07 14.86
C CYS A 26 -3.17 19.50 14.93
N LYS A 27 -2.40 20.49 14.46
CA LYS A 27 -2.77 21.92 14.51
C LYS A 27 -4.02 22.23 13.69
N ASP A 28 -4.15 21.58 12.52
CA ASP A 28 -5.21 21.83 11.57
C ASP A 28 -5.56 20.58 10.76
N TYR A 29 -6.57 20.71 9.92
CA TYR A 29 -7.04 19.60 9.07
C TYR A 29 -6.01 19.20 8.00
N ARG A 30 -5.19 20.13 7.51
CA ARG A 30 -4.13 19.85 6.55
C ARG A 30 -3.10 18.90 7.16
N GLN A 31 -2.65 19.16 8.37
CA GLN A 31 -1.70 18.29 9.08
C GLN A 31 -2.28 16.90 9.33
N ARG A 32 -3.59 16.79 9.63
CA ARG A 32 -4.28 15.50 9.76
C ARG A 32 -4.26 14.71 8.46
N LYS A 33 -4.58 15.35 7.33
CA LYS A 33 -4.52 14.73 6.00
C LYS A 33 -3.11 14.26 5.67
N ASP A 34 -2.11 15.13 5.81
CA ASP A 34 -0.71 14.81 5.52
C ASP A 34 -0.23 13.60 6.34
N LEU A 35 -0.63 13.54 7.61
CA LEU A 35 -0.30 12.43 8.51
C LEU A 35 -0.99 11.13 8.09
N ALA A 36 -2.28 11.17 7.76
CA ALA A 36 -3.03 10.02 7.28
C ALA A 36 -2.46 9.49 5.95
N VAL A 37 -2.19 10.38 4.99
CA VAL A 37 -1.58 10.04 3.69
C VAL A 37 -0.22 9.37 3.87
N LYS A 38 0.66 9.96 4.70
CA LYS A 38 1.97 9.40 5.02
C LYS A 38 1.87 8.00 5.61
N SER A 39 0.95 7.80 6.58
CA SER A 39 0.74 6.51 7.22
C SER A 39 0.15 5.47 6.27
N ALA A 40 -0.84 5.87 5.44
CA ALA A 40 -1.43 4.98 4.45
C ALA A 40 -0.40 4.52 3.41
N VAL A 41 0.42 5.45 2.87
CA VAL A 41 1.52 5.13 1.95
C VAL A 41 2.50 4.14 2.60
N ALA A 42 2.88 4.37 3.86
CA ALA A 42 3.83 3.51 4.55
C ALA A 42 3.28 2.09 4.78
N LEU A 43 2.01 1.97 5.16
CA LEU A 43 1.34 0.68 5.32
C LEU A 43 1.21 -0.04 3.98
N ALA A 44 0.73 0.63 2.93
CA ALA A 44 0.56 0.07 1.59
C ALA A 44 1.89 -0.47 1.01
N ASN A 45 2.98 0.26 1.19
CA ASN A 45 4.31 -0.14 0.72
C ASN A 45 5.00 -1.20 1.60
N THR A 46 4.35 -1.66 2.68
CA THR A 46 4.96 -2.65 3.58
C THR A 46 4.17 -3.95 3.55
N LYS A 47 3.15 -4.08 4.36
CA LYS A 47 2.34 -5.30 4.52
C LYS A 47 0.83 -5.00 4.57
N GLY A 48 0.42 -3.79 4.22
CA GLY A 48 -0.90 -3.29 4.57
C GLY A 48 -1.06 -3.17 6.08
N GLY A 49 -2.26 -2.93 6.55
CA GLY A 49 -2.58 -2.86 7.96
C GLY A 49 -3.58 -1.77 8.30
N VAL A 50 -3.48 -1.26 9.51
CA VAL A 50 -4.48 -0.34 10.08
C VAL A 50 -3.80 0.87 10.70
N LEU A 51 -4.32 2.07 10.40
CA LEU A 51 -4.03 3.29 11.14
C LEU A 51 -5.21 3.55 12.10
N LEU A 52 -4.90 3.65 13.40
CA LEU A 52 -5.85 4.09 14.42
C LEU A 52 -5.62 5.58 14.68
N PHE A 53 -6.51 6.42 14.14
CA PHE A 53 -6.45 7.86 14.31
C PHE A 53 -7.33 8.29 15.49
N GLY A 54 -6.77 9.07 16.41
CA GLY A 54 -7.38 9.42 17.70
C GLY A 54 -6.89 8.57 18.85
N VAL A 55 -5.78 7.84 18.64
CA VAL A 55 -5.06 7.07 19.66
C VAL A 55 -3.65 7.63 19.78
N GLU A 56 -3.21 7.84 21.01
CA GLU A 56 -1.85 8.29 21.36
C GLU A 56 -0.86 7.14 21.35
N ASP A 57 0.44 7.44 21.33
CA ASP A 57 1.52 6.44 21.31
C ASP A 57 1.51 5.50 22.52
N ASP A 58 0.95 5.94 23.65
CA ASP A 58 0.77 5.14 24.87
C ASP A 58 -0.53 4.29 24.88
N GLY A 59 -1.31 4.37 23.81
CA GLY A 59 -2.60 3.69 23.68
C GLY A 59 -3.79 4.46 24.26
N THR A 60 -3.59 5.67 24.78
CA THR A 60 -4.68 6.50 25.27
C THR A 60 -5.59 6.94 24.12
N ILE A 61 -6.89 6.77 24.27
CA ILE A 61 -7.87 7.26 23.28
C ILE A 61 -8.16 8.73 23.58
N THR A 62 -7.86 9.62 22.62
CA THR A 62 -8.20 11.04 22.67
C THR A 62 -9.27 11.40 21.66
N GLY A 63 -9.61 10.46 20.78
CA GLY A 63 -10.66 10.55 19.78
C GLY A 63 -10.37 11.53 18.64
N CYS A 64 -11.33 11.58 17.69
CA CYS A 64 -11.28 12.41 16.49
C CYS A 64 -12.49 13.38 16.47
N PRO A 65 -12.51 14.43 17.29
CA PRO A 65 -13.62 15.37 17.32
C PRO A 65 -13.77 16.06 15.96
N LYS A 66 -15.03 16.21 15.51
CA LYS A 66 -15.38 16.85 14.24
C LYS A 66 -14.65 16.24 13.03
N SER A 67 -14.39 14.92 13.07
CA SER A 67 -13.82 14.21 11.93
C SER A 67 -14.84 14.04 10.82
N ASP A 68 -14.37 14.04 9.60
CA ASP A 68 -15.09 13.67 8.40
C ASP A 68 -14.35 12.50 7.73
N PRO A 69 -14.83 11.25 7.96
CA PRO A 69 -14.18 10.05 7.39
C PRO A 69 -14.17 10.06 5.87
N GLN A 70 -15.23 10.57 5.23
CA GLN A 70 -15.31 10.63 3.77
C GLN A 70 -14.26 11.58 3.20
N ALA A 71 -14.18 12.80 3.74
CA ALA A 71 -13.18 13.76 3.30
C ALA A 71 -11.72 13.31 3.57
N LEU A 72 -11.51 12.50 4.61
CA LEU A 72 -10.19 11.91 4.88
C LEU A 72 -9.84 10.80 3.86
N MET A 73 -10.81 9.97 3.50
CA MET A 73 -10.67 8.92 2.49
C MET A 73 -10.37 9.52 1.11
N GLU A 74 -11.10 10.55 0.70
CA GLU A 74 -10.86 11.31 -0.53
C GLU A 74 -9.46 11.94 -0.54
N ALA A 75 -9.02 12.51 0.59
CA ALA A 75 -7.69 13.06 0.69
C ALA A 75 -6.58 11.99 0.51
N ILE A 76 -6.74 10.79 1.07
CA ILE A 76 -5.79 9.70 0.86
C ILE A 76 -5.76 9.31 -0.62
N TYR A 77 -6.92 9.16 -1.26
CA TYR A 77 -7.02 8.84 -2.67
C TYR A 77 -6.36 9.90 -3.55
N ASP A 78 -6.68 11.18 -3.33
CA ASP A 78 -6.20 12.30 -4.16
C ASP A 78 -4.70 12.56 -3.98
N MET A 79 -4.17 12.34 -2.77
CA MET A 79 -2.80 12.70 -2.41
C MET A 79 -1.81 11.51 -2.54
N THR A 80 -2.20 10.41 -3.16
CA THR A 80 -1.32 9.24 -3.41
C THR A 80 -1.22 8.90 -4.90
N ARG A 81 -0.08 8.31 -5.31
CA ARG A 81 0.17 7.86 -6.69
C ARG A 81 0.92 6.51 -6.68
N PRO A 82 0.35 5.42 -7.23
CA PRO A 82 -1.05 5.33 -7.65
C PRO A 82 -2.02 5.62 -6.49
N SER A 83 -3.25 6.01 -6.81
CA SER A 83 -4.26 6.34 -5.80
C SER A 83 -4.58 5.12 -4.93
N LEU A 84 -4.56 5.31 -3.62
CA LEU A 84 -4.91 4.28 -2.65
C LEU A 84 -6.41 4.30 -2.36
N PHE A 85 -7.03 3.13 -2.44
CA PHE A 85 -8.36 2.90 -1.88
C PHE A 85 -8.20 2.45 -0.44
N THR A 86 -8.89 3.13 0.46
CA THR A 86 -8.91 2.82 1.89
C THR A 86 -10.33 2.75 2.39
N GLU A 87 -10.55 1.95 3.43
CA GLU A 87 -11.80 1.95 4.17
C GLU A 87 -11.58 2.68 5.49
N ILE A 88 -12.49 3.58 5.85
CA ILE A 88 -12.44 4.33 7.10
C ILE A 88 -13.73 4.09 7.89
N GLU A 89 -13.59 3.39 9.01
CA GLU A 89 -14.70 3.09 9.91
C GLU A 89 -14.56 3.92 11.19
N PRO A 90 -15.52 4.81 11.51
CA PRO A 90 -15.57 5.46 12.81
C PRO A 90 -16.05 4.45 13.86
N VAL A 91 -15.30 4.29 14.93
CA VAL A 91 -15.66 3.45 16.08
C VAL A 91 -15.89 4.35 17.28
N GLU A 92 -17.10 4.37 17.77
CA GLU A 92 -17.46 5.10 18.98
C GLU A 92 -16.97 4.34 20.22
N THR A 93 -16.33 5.05 21.13
CA THR A 93 -15.90 4.54 22.42
C THR A 93 -16.35 5.48 23.55
N SER A 94 -16.26 5.00 24.80
CA SER A 94 -16.51 5.85 25.97
C SER A 94 -15.61 7.09 26.05
N ASP A 95 -14.43 7.05 25.41
CA ASP A 95 -13.40 8.09 25.48
C ASP A 95 -13.38 8.99 24.22
N GLY A 96 -14.18 8.64 23.20
CA GLY A 96 -14.29 9.39 21.95
C GLY A 96 -14.32 8.51 20.71
N VAL A 97 -14.48 9.13 19.54
CA VAL A 97 -14.54 8.43 18.25
C VAL A 97 -13.12 8.17 17.75
N VAL A 98 -12.79 6.93 17.44
CA VAL A 98 -11.54 6.55 16.78
C VAL A 98 -11.81 6.23 15.31
N LEU A 99 -11.03 6.80 14.39
CA LEU A 99 -11.10 6.43 12.98
C LEU A 99 -10.15 5.26 12.71
N VAL A 100 -10.73 4.15 12.30
CA VAL A 100 -9.99 2.94 11.89
C VAL A 100 -9.81 2.98 10.38
N VAL A 101 -8.60 3.29 9.93
CA VAL A 101 -8.25 3.38 8.50
C VAL A 101 -7.60 2.08 8.08
N SER A 102 -8.31 1.28 7.30
CA SER A 102 -7.81 0.02 6.75
C SER A 102 -7.11 0.26 5.41
N VAL A 103 -5.88 -0.24 5.31
CA VAL A 103 -5.02 -0.07 4.14
C VAL A 103 -4.53 -1.43 3.66
N GLU A 104 -4.83 -1.78 2.42
CA GLU A 104 -4.30 -3.01 1.82
C GLU A 104 -2.85 -2.85 1.38
N LYS A 105 -2.11 -3.98 1.32
CA LYS A 105 -0.79 -3.99 0.71
C LYS A 105 -0.92 -3.67 -0.77
N SER A 106 -0.17 -2.70 -1.25
CA SER A 106 -0.10 -2.40 -2.68
C SER A 106 0.85 -3.37 -3.39
N ASN A 107 0.51 -3.71 -4.64
CA ASN A 107 1.35 -4.50 -5.53
C ASN A 107 2.40 -3.65 -6.26
N SER A 108 2.28 -2.33 -6.19
CA SER A 108 3.24 -1.38 -6.76
C SER A 108 3.68 -0.39 -5.70
N HIS A 109 4.82 0.28 -5.93
CA HIS A 109 5.27 1.34 -5.04
C HIS A 109 4.33 2.54 -5.10
N VAL A 110 3.85 2.97 -3.95
CA VAL A 110 2.98 4.13 -3.79
C VAL A 110 3.78 5.31 -3.25
N ALA A 111 3.63 6.47 -3.89
CA ALA A 111 4.18 7.73 -3.40
C ALA A 111 3.07 8.68 -2.95
N THR A 112 3.41 9.66 -2.14
CA THR A 112 2.58 10.86 -2.01
C THR A 112 2.62 11.67 -3.32
N THR A 113 1.67 12.57 -3.54
CA THR A 113 1.72 13.51 -4.69
C THR A 113 2.95 14.41 -4.69
N GLY A 114 3.64 14.55 -3.55
CA GLY A 114 4.95 15.18 -3.45
C GLY A 114 6.13 14.28 -3.85
N GLY A 115 5.88 13.08 -4.36
CA GLY A 115 6.92 12.14 -4.82
C GLY A 115 7.67 11.41 -3.71
N ILE A 116 7.19 11.43 -2.48
CA ILE A 116 7.85 10.80 -1.34
C ILE A 116 7.24 9.42 -1.11
N TYR A 117 8.09 8.40 -1.07
CA TYR A 117 7.75 7.04 -0.70
C TYR A 117 8.03 6.81 0.79
N TYR A 118 7.12 6.15 1.47
CA TYR A 118 7.28 5.78 2.88
C TYR A 118 7.08 4.28 3.05
N ARG A 119 7.77 3.70 4.05
CA ARG A 119 7.55 2.32 4.51
C ARG A 119 7.65 2.21 6.02
N ARG A 120 7.09 1.15 6.57
CA ARG A 120 7.20 0.81 7.98
C ARG A 120 8.46 -0.01 8.24
N LEU A 121 9.25 0.42 9.24
CA LEU A 121 10.33 -0.35 9.84
C LEU A 121 9.97 -0.61 11.30
N GLY A 122 9.37 -1.77 11.59
CA GLY A 122 8.73 -2.01 12.87
C GLY A 122 7.58 -1.04 13.11
N ASN A 123 7.67 -0.26 14.18
CA ASN A 123 6.70 0.79 14.55
C ASN A 123 7.06 2.18 14.02
N VAL A 124 8.10 2.32 13.18
CA VAL A 124 8.55 3.63 12.67
C VAL A 124 8.29 3.76 11.18
N THR A 125 7.72 4.88 10.76
CA THR A 125 7.57 5.25 9.34
C THR A 125 8.78 6.03 8.84
N LYS A 126 9.46 5.52 7.81
CA LYS A 126 10.63 6.14 7.18
C LYS A 126 10.42 6.37 5.69
N PRO A 127 10.96 7.46 5.13
CA PRO A 127 11.05 7.60 3.68
C PRO A 127 12.05 6.58 3.11
N TYR A 128 11.84 6.16 1.87
CA TYR A 128 12.75 5.30 1.13
C TYR A 128 12.69 5.61 -0.37
N TYR A 129 13.66 5.08 -1.12
CA TYR A 129 13.72 5.22 -2.57
C TYR A 129 13.53 3.84 -3.21
N PRO A 130 12.48 3.62 -4.03
CA PRO A 130 12.21 2.32 -4.64
C PRO A 130 13.36 1.75 -5.50
N ALA A 131 14.19 2.62 -6.08
CA ALA A 131 15.36 2.20 -6.84
C ALA A 131 16.38 1.37 -6.02
N ASN A 132 16.31 1.44 -4.69
CA ASN A 132 17.15 0.65 -3.78
C ASN A 132 16.49 -0.69 -3.40
N ASP A 133 15.22 -0.88 -3.71
CA ASP A 133 14.58 -2.19 -3.60
C ASP A 133 14.99 -2.98 -4.84
N VAL A 134 16.13 -3.64 -4.74
CA VAL A 134 16.59 -4.59 -5.77
C VAL A 134 15.41 -5.55 -6.03
N TYR A 135 14.95 -5.53 -7.25
CA TYR A 135 13.91 -6.42 -7.77
C TYR A 135 14.21 -7.84 -7.31
N SER A 136 13.48 -8.32 -6.30
CA SER A 136 13.47 -9.75 -6.01
C SER A 136 12.45 -10.36 -6.96
N PRO A 137 12.85 -11.17 -7.92
CA PRO A 137 11.91 -11.84 -8.84
C PRO A 137 10.86 -12.67 -8.09
N ALA A 138 11.14 -13.04 -6.84
CA ALA A 138 10.22 -13.79 -5.97
C ALA A 138 9.06 -12.95 -5.43
N ASP A 139 9.26 -11.63 -5.23
CA ASP A 139 8.23 -10.76 -4.63
C ASP A 139 7.34 -10.07 -5.66
N ASN A 140 7.79 -9.99 -6.90
CA ASN A 140 7.00 -9.45 -8.01
C ASN A 140 7.40 -10.19 -9.29
N PRO A 141 6.90 -11.42 -9.47
CA PRO A 141 7.21 -12.19 -10.67
C PRO A 141 6.76 -11.37 -11.89
N ASP A 142 7.69 -11.11 -12.79
CA ASP A 142 7.39 -10.55 -14.10
C ASP A 142 6.23 -11.35 -14.68
N PHE A 143 5.14 -10.66 -15.02
CA PHE A 143 3.94 -11.31 -15.53
C PHE A 143 4.25 -12.11 -16.80
N SER A 144 5.26 -11.68 -17.57
CA SER A 144 5.76 -12.36 -18.76
C SER A 144 6.56 -13.63 -18.44
N ALA A 145 7.06 -13.78 -17.22
CA ALA A 145 7.80 -14.95 -16.76
C ALA A 145 6.90 -16.00 -16.09
N LYS A 146 5.61 -15.73 -15.91
CA LYS A 146 4.66 -16.73 -15.37
C LYS A 146 4.37 -17.77 -16.43
N ILE A 147 4.70 -19.02 -16.10
CA ILE A 147 4.22 -20.16 -16.89
C ILE A 147 2.70 -20.20 -16.75
N VAL A 148 1.99 -20.07 -17.86
CA VAL A 148 0.53 -20.26 -17.88
C VAL A 148 0.28 -21.74 -17.77
N GLU A 149 -0.34 -22.17 -16.65
CA GLU A 149 -0.66 -23.56 -16.39
C GLU A 149 -1.59 -24.08 -17.53
N GLY A 150 -1.17 -25.14 -18.21
CA GLY A 150 -1.92 -25.72 -19.35
C GLY A 150 -1.60 -25.11 -20.71
N ALA A 151 -0.75 -24.11 -20.82
CA ALA A 151 -0.28 -23.60 -22.10
C ALA A 151 0.63 -24.62 -22.80
N THR A 152 0.40 -24.82 -24.08
CA THR A 152 1.13 -25.73 -24.95
C THR A 152 1.74 -24.98 -26.14
N GLU A 153 2.65 -25.60 -26.87
CA GLU A 153 3.20 -25.02 -28.10
C GLU A 153 2.13 -24.67 -29.15
N SER A 154 0.99 -25.38 -29.14
CA SER A 154 -0.12 -25.08 -30.02
C SER A 154 -0.86 -23.78 -29.73
N ASP A 155 -0.67 -23.20 -28.55
CA ASP A 155 -1.23 -21.91 -28.15
C ASP A 155 -0.37 -20.72 -28.65
N ILE A 156 0.80 -21.02 -29.23
CA ILE A 156 1.73 -20.02 -29.75
C ILE A 156 1.43 -19.77 -31.24
N ASP A 157 1.05 -18.56 -31.59
CA ASP A 157 0.98 -18.15 -32.99
C ASP A 157 2.40 -17.92 -33.55
N LEU A 158 2.91 -18.91 -34.26
CA LEU A 158 4.24 -18.88 -34.87
C LEU A 158 4.42 -17.69 -35.83
N LEU A 159 3.34 -17.23 -36.47
CA LEU A 159 3.40 -16.07 -37.37
C LEU A 159 3.65 -14.79 -36.61
N GLU A 160 3.05 -14.62 -35.43
CA GLU A 160 3.28 -13.47 -34.56
C GLU A 160 4.68 -13.52 -33.93
N VAL A 161 5.18 -14.71 -33.56
CA VAL A 161 6.56 -14.89 -33.11
C VAL A 161 7.55 -14.47 -34.20
N TYR A 162 7.28 -14.85 -35.46
CA TYR A 162 8.11 -14.47 -36.59
C TYR A 162 8.11 -12.93 -36.80
N ARG A 163 6.91 -12.32 -36.79
CA ARG A 163 6.77 -10.87 -36.88
C ARG A 163 7.46 -10.11 -35.76
N LEU A 164 7.43 -10.66 -34.54
CA LEU A 164 8.12 -10.08 -33.39
C LEU A 164 9.64 -10.14 -33.55
N LYS A 165 10.17 -11.29 -34.02
CA LYS A 165 11.60 -11.47 -34.31
C LYS A 165 12.09 -10.46 -35.37
N GLU A 166 11.32 -10.29 -36.44
CA GLU A 166 11.61 -9.29 -37.48
C GLU A 166 11.64 -7.86 -36.92
N LYS A 167 10.63 -7.49 -36.13
CA LYS A 167 10.57 -6.16 -35.49
C LYS A 167 11.74 -5.89 -34.56
N LEU A 168 12.16 -6.90 -33.77
CA LEU A 168 13.23 -6.77 -32.81
C LEU A 168 14.60 -6.98 -33.46
N ARG A 169 14.66 -7.30 -34.75
CA ARG A 169 15.90 -7.63 -35.48
C ARG A 169 16.73 -8.74 -34.78
N ILE A 170 16.04 -9.67 -34.14
CA ILE A 170 16.69 -10.82 -33.52
C ILE A 170 17.06 -11.78 -34.65
N ARG A 171 18.37 -11.87 -34.95
CA ARG A 171 18.89 -12.90 -35.84
C ARG A 171 19.01 -14.21 -35.05
N ASP A 172 18.42 -15.26 -35.58
CA ASP A 172 18.67 -16.60 -35.04
C ASP A 172 20.16 -16.91 -35.17
N ALA A 173 20.84 -16.99 -34.04
CA ALA A 173 22.20 -17.51 -34.01
C ALA A 173 22.07 -19.04 -34.16
N GLY A 174 22.08 -19.49 -35.39
CA GLY A 174 22.36 -20.88 -35.77
C GLY A 174 21.42 -21.95 -35.24
N SER A 175 20.21 -22.03 -35.77
CA SER A 175 19.51 -23.31 -35.85
C SER A 175 19.39 -23.69 -37.33
N ALA A 176 20.31 -24.54 -37.79
CA ALA A 176 20.02 -25.38 -38.93
C ALA A 176 18.84 -26.26 -38.52
N LEU A 177 17.70 -26.12 -39.20
CA LEU A 177 16.62 -27.10 -39.13
C LEU A 177 17.22 -28.45 -39.58
N PRO A 178 17.03 -29.54 -38.84
CA PRO A 178 17.31 -30.86 -39.38
C PRO A 178 16.34 -31.14 -40.52
N ASP A 179 16.87 -31.69 -41.65
CA ASP A 179 16.15 -32.19 -42.79
C ASP A 179 15.03 -33.17 -42.45
#